data_dd3c0f8e9e322104fb649697a43af236
#
_entry.id   dd3c0f8e9e322104fb649697a43af236
#
_cell.length_a   1.000
_cell.length_b   1.000
_cell.length_c   1.000
_cell.angle_alpha   90.00
_cell.angle_beta   90.00
_cell.angle_gamma   90.00
#
_symmetry.space_group_name_H-M   'P 1'
#
loop_
_entity.id
_entity.type
_entity.pdbx_description
1 polymer ?
#
loop_
_entity_poly.entity_id
_entity_poly.type
_entity_poly.pdbx_seq_one_letter_code
_entity_poly.pdbx_strand_id
1 'polypeptide(L)'
;VKRSAIEESEGQEKLFILEQSVMGATQVIVDILSRFIFEKNVFDTRENRPLSVPQLKKMMTDAQKEAYGDAIDPKTLHPYMWVNKPHYYRGGLSFYNFPYAFGLLFAKGIYAYFKDQGKAAVPKIDQLLRKTGKMDVEEVASLLDIDVTDKAFWQRSFDVIKEEIDEFLELTEDM
;
A
#
# COMPACT_ATOMS: atom_id res chain seq x y z
N VAL A 1 1.43 16.25 4.94
CA VAL A 1 0.26 16.63 5.76
C VAL A 1 0.15 15.72 6.99
N LYS A 2 -0.06 14.38 6.86
CA LYS A 2 -0.20 13.51 8.05
C LYS A 2 1.02 13.56 8.97
N ARG A 3 2.24 13.49 8.43
CA ARG A 3 3.45 13.51 9.26
C ARG A 3 3.62 14.84 10.00
N SER A 4 3.34 15.97 9.37
CA SER A 4 3.30 17.28 10.04
C SER A 4 2.33 17.31 11.22
N ALA A 5 1.13 16.72 11.03
CA ALA A 5 0.14 16.61 12.10
C ALA A 5 0.64 15.71 13.26
N ILE A 6 1.35 14.61 12.96
CA ILE A 6 1.97 13.74 13.97
C ILE A 6 3.02 14.52 14.78
N GLU A 7 3.85 15.34 14.11
CA GLU A 7 4.92 16.13 14.74
C GLU A 7 4.39 17.29 15.60
N GLU A 8 3.20 17.80 15.28
CA GLU A 8 2.54 18.93 15.97
C GLU A 8 1.58 18.47 17.09
N SER A 9 1.27 17.15 17.18
CA SER A 9 0.32 16.59 18.16
C SER A 9 1.04 15.82 19.28
N GLU A 10 0.36 15.66 20.41
CA GLU A 10 0.86 14.96 21.60
C GLU A 10 -0.21 14.00 22.16
N GLY A 11 0.21 13.04 22.98
CA GLY A 11 -0.65 12.13 23.74
C GLY A 11 -1.63 11.35 22.85
N GLN A 12 -2.89 11.35 23.22
CA GLN A 12 -3.93 10.56 22.52
C GLN A 12 -4.20 11.03 21.09
N GLU A 13 -4.04 12.33 20.82
CA GLU A 13 -4.23 12.83 19.44
C GLU A 13 -3.14 12.29 18.51
N LYS A 14 -1.90 12.33 18.95
CA LYS A 14 -0.77 11.75 18.20
C LYS A 14 -0.96 10.27 17.95
N LEU A 15 -1.34 9.52 18.99
CA LEU A 15 -1.61 8.09 18.89
C LEU A 15 -2.71 7.80 17.86
N PHE A 16 -3.82 8.54 17.89
CA PHE A 16 -4.90 8.38 16.93
C PHE A 16 -4.46 8.64 15.49
N ILE A 17 -3.66 9.68 15.24
CA ILE A 17 -3.18 10.00 13.89
C ILE A 17 -2.22 8.91 13.38
N LEU A 18 -1.34 8.40 14.25
CA LEU A 18 -0.44 7.28 13.93
C LEU A 18 -1.23 6.01 13.60
N GLU A 19 -2.20 5.64 14.44
CA GLU A 19 -3.08 4.50 14.19
C GLU A 19 -3.76 4.61 12.83
N GLN A 20 -4.34 5.77 12.50
CA GLN A 20 -4.97 6.00 11.19
C GLN A 20 -3.97 5.93 10.02
N SER A 21 -2.71 6.30 10.25
CA SER A 21 -1.66 6.19 9.23
C SER A 21 -1.27 4.73 8.99
N VAL A 22 -1.03 3.98 10.05
CA VAL A 22 -0.66 2.55 10.01
C VAL A 22 -1.81 1.71 9.45
N MET A 23 -3.06 1.95 9.89
CA MET A 23 -4.26 1.31 9.32
C MET A 23 -4.36 1.54 7.83
N GLY A 24 -4.18 2.79 7.37
CA GLY A 24 -4.22 3.11 5.96
C GLY A 24 -3.12 2.41 5.15
N ALA A 25 -1.91 2.29 5.70
CA ALA A 25 -0.83 1.55 5.08
C ALA A 25 -1.14 0.04 5.02
N THR A 26 -1.64 -0.54 6.09
CA THR A 26 -2.05 -1.96 6.15
C THR A 26 -3.15 -2.27 5.14
N GLN A 27 -4.16 -1.41 5.03
CA GLN A 27 -5.22 -1.53 4.02
C GLN A 27 -4.65 -1.62 2.59
N VAL A 28 -3.69 -0.76 2.27
CA VAL A 28 -3.15 -0.64 0.92
C VAL A 28 -2.11 -1.72 0.62
N ILE A 29 -1.24 -2.04 1.57
CA ILE A 29 -0.12 -2.98 1.35
C ILE A 29 -0.56 -4.42 1.57
N VAL A 30 -1.33 -4.71 2.64
CA VAL A 30 -1.66 -6.07 3.04
C VAL A 30 -3.01 -6.52 2.48
N ASP A 31 -4.11 -5.75 2.75
CA ASP A 31 -5.44 -6.16 2.28
C ASP A 31 -5.52 -6.18 0.75
N ILE A 32 -4.97 -5.15 0.09
CA ILE A 32 -4.94 -5.10 -1.38
C ILE A 32 -4.05 -6.20 -1.98
N LEU A 33 -2.96 -6.59 -1.32
CA LEU A 33 -2.15 -7.73 -1.76
C LEU A 33 -2.98 -9.02 -1.79
N SER A 34 -3.82 -9.27 -0.79
CA SER A 34 -4.72 -10.44 -0.79
C SER A 34 -5.64 -10.48 -2.01
N ARG A 35 -6.11 -9.31 -2.44
CA ARG A 35 -6.95 -9.16 -3.64
C ARG A 35 -6.19 -9.44 -4.92
N PHE A 36 -4.96 -8.96 -5.02
CA PHE A 36 -4.07 -9.21 -6.16
C PHE A 36 -3.75 -10.71 -6.28
N ILE A 37 -3.36 -11.36 -5.17
CA ILE A 37 -3.07 -12.80 -5.12
C ILE A 37 -4.31 -13.61 -5.57
N PHE A 38 -5.49 -13.26 -5.04
CA PHE A 38 -6.74 -13.90 -5.45
C PHE A 38 -6.98 -13.76 -6.95
N GLU A 39 -6.91 -12.54 -7.48
CA GLU A 39 -7.17 -12.26 -8.90
C GLU A 39 -6.20 -13.04 -9.79
N LYS A 40 -4.90 -13.00 -9.47
CA LYS A 40 -3.87 -13.76 -10.18
C LYS A 40 -4.18 -15.26 -10.20
N ASN A 41 -4.49 -15.85 -9.05
CA ASN A 41 -4.81 -17.27 -8.93
C ASN A 41 -6.07 -17.66 -9.73
N VAL A 42 -7.06 -16.77 -9.78
CA VAL A 42 -8.26 -16.95 -10.59
C VAL A 42 -7.91 -16.96 -12.06
N PHE A 43 -7.13 -16.00 -12.56
CA PHE A 43 -6.72 -15.93 -13.96
C PHE A 43 -5.91 -17.17 -14.36
N ASP A 44 -4.87 -17.50 -13.61
CA ASP A 44 -3.99 -18.66 -13.88
C ASP A 44 -4.80 -19.99 -13.95
N THR A 45 -5.82 -20.13 -13.09
CA THR A 45 -6.62 -21.37 -13.08
C THR A 45 -7.67 -21.39 -14.18
N ARG A 46 -8.27 -20.25 -14.50
CA ARG A 46 -9.34 -20.16 -15.51
C ARG A 46 -8.87 -20.40 -16.94
N GLU A 47 -7.59 -20.23 -17.22
CA GLU A 47 -7.02 -20.61 -18.52
C GLU A 47 -7.35 -22.06 -18.90
N ASN A 48 -7.41 -22.94 -17.91
CA ASN A 48 -7.54 -24.37 -18.13
C ASN A 48 -8.94 -24.93 -17.80
N ARG A 49 -9.72 -24.26 -16.96
CA ARG A 49 -11.03 -24.74 -16.50
C ARG A 49 -11.88 -23.65 -15.83
N PRO A 50 -13.21 -23.77 -15.89
CA PRO A 50 -14.10 -22.93 -15.09
C PRO A 50 -13.92 -23.19 -13.59
N LEU A 51 -14.14 -22.17 -12.76
CA LEU A 51 -14.06 -22.23 -11.30
C LEU A 51 -15.44 -22.29 -10.68
N SER A 52 -15.63 -23.21 -9.74
CA SER A 52 -16.83 -23.28 -8.89
C SER A 52 -16.76 -22.29 -7.73
N VAL A 53 -17.93 -21.95 -7.16
CA VAL A 53 -18.01 -21.07 -5.98
C VAL A 53 -17.18 -21.60 -4.80
N PRO A 54 -17.18 -22.89 -4.43
CA PRO A 54 -16.29 -23.40 -3.37
C PRO A 54 -14.81 -23.17 -3.66
N GLN A 55 -14.37 -23.29 -4.92
CA GLN A 55 -12.97 -23.00 -5.28
C GLN A 55 -12.64 -21.53 -5.14
N LEU A 56 -13.50 -20.62 -5.59
CA LEU A 56 -13.32 -19.17 -5.41
C LEU A 56 -13.25 -18.79 -3.94
N LYS A 57 -14.11 -19.36 -3.09
CA LYS A 57 -14.08 -19.16 -1.63
C LYS A 57 -12.75 -19.59 -1.03
N LYS A 58 -12.27 -20.77 -1.41
CA LYS A 58 -10.99 -21.29 -0.93
C LYS A 58 -9.83 -20.39 -1.38
N MET A 59 -9.79 -20.03 -2.67
CA MET A 59 -8.76 -19.13 -3.21
C MET A 59 -8.73 -17.78 -2.47
N MET A 60 -9.89 -17.22 -2.14
CA MET A 60 -9.97 -15.95 -1.42
C MET A 60 -9.44 -16.06 0.01
N THR A 61 -9.79 -17.13 0.73
CA THR A 61 -9.28 -17.35 2.10
C THR A 61 -7.80 -17.69 2.11
N ASP A 62 -7.30 -18.43 1.13
CA ASP A 62 -5.87 -18.73 1.00
C ASP A 62 -5.07 -17.46 0.70
N ALA A 63 -5.56 -16.60 -0.19
CA ALA A 63 -4.94 -15.31 -0.51
C ALA A 63 -4.89 -14.37 0.71
N GLN A 64 -5.93 -14.34 1.55
CA GLN A 64 -5.92 -13.60 2.80
C GLN A 64 -4.85 -14.15 3.76
N LYS A 65 -4.78 -15.46 3.95
CA LYS A 65 -3.75 -16.08 4.80
C LYS A 65 -2.34 -15.75 4.31
N GLU A 66 -2.11 -15.81 3.01
CA GLU A 66 -0.80 -15.48 2.42
C GLU A 66 -0.42 -14.02 2.65
N ALA A 67 -1.37 -13.10 2.49
CA ALA A 67 -1.10 -11.67 2.63
C ALA A 67 -0.95 -11.21 4.08
N TYR A 68 -1.76 -11.75 5.00
CA TYR A 68 -1.77 -11.33 6.40
C TYR A 68 -0.85 -12.16 7.30
N GLY A 69 -0.42 -13.35 6.84
CA GLY A 69 0.36 -14.27 7.67
C GLY A 69 -0.35 -14.60 8.98
N ASP A 70 0.38 -14.56 10.08
CA ASP A 70 -0.13 -14.86 11.42
C ASP A 70 -0.87 -13.68 12.10
N ALA A 71 -0.98 -12.54 11.41
CA ALA A 71 -1.61 -11.33 11.98
C ALA A 71 -3.15 -11.37 11.96
N ILE A 72 -3.78 -12.38 11.34
CA ILE A 72 -5.24 -12.50 11.26
C ILE A 72 -5.72 -13.81 11.89
N ASP A 73 -6.79 -13.75 12.70
CA ASP A 73 -7.46 -14.98 13.15
C ASP A 73 -8.09 -15.70 11.95
N PRO A 74 -7.71 -16.97 11.68
CA PRO A 74 -8.27 -17.74 10.56
C PRO A 74 -9.80 -17.86 10.56
N LYS A 75 -10.45 -17.68 11.71
CA LYS A 75 -11.91 -17.71 11.85
C LYS A 75 -12.59 -16.46 11.34
N THR A 76 -11.85 -15.35 11.16
CA THR A 76 -12.37 -14.06 10.69
C THR A 76 -12.20 -13.85 9.19
N LEU A 77 -11.55 -14.79 8.49
CA LEU A 77 -11.36 -14.72 7.04
C LEU A 77 -12.68 -14.65 6.29
N HIS A 78 -12.76 -13.77 5.30
CA HIS A 78 -13.98 -13.50 4.56
C HIS A 78 -13.99 -14.20 3.19
N PRO A 79 -14.61 -15.38 3.04
CA PRO A 79 -14.55 -16.17 1.81
C PRO A 79 -15.26 -15.53 0.61
N TYR A 80 -16.07 -14.51 0.83
CA TYR A 80 -16.81 -13.77 -0.20
C TYR A 80 -16.32 -12.34 -0.41
N MET A 81 -15.11 -11.97 0.06
CA MET A 81 -14.56 -10.62 -0.10
C MET A 81 -14.57 -10.17 -1.57
N TRP A 82 -14.39 -11.09 -2.51
CA TRP A 82 -14.40 -10.80 -3.94
C TRP A 82 -15.75 -10.36 -4.49
N VAL A 83 -16.87 -10.74 -3.86
CA VAL A 83 -18.23 -10.53 -4.40
C VAL A 83 -18.58 -9.04 -4.54
N ASN A 84 -18.14 -8.21 -3.62
CA ASN A 84 -18.47 -6.79 -3.58
C ASN A 84 -17.39 -5.87 -4.16
N LYS A 85 -16.38 -6.42 -4.83
CA LYS A 85 -15.29 -5.63 -5.42
C LYS A 85 -15.52 -5.41 -6.92
N PRO A 86 -15.93 -4.22 -7.35
CA PRO A 86 -16.27 -3.95 -8.75
C PRO A 86 -15.10 -4.16 -9.72
N HIS A 87 -13.86 -4.12 -9.21
CA HIS A 87 -12.64 -4.34 -9.99
C HIS A 87 -12.65 -5.69 -10.74
N TYR A 88 -13.19 -6.74 -10.12
CA TYR A 88 -13.23 -8.08 -10.72
C TYR A 88 -14.30 -8.24 -11.80
N TYR A 89 -15.22 -7.29 -11.93
CA TYR A 89 -16.38 -7.39 -12.84
C TYR A 89 -16.33 -6.39 -14.00
N ARG A 90 -15.26 -5.59 -14.08
CA ARG A 90 -15.08 -4.62 -15.16
C ARG A 90 -13.96 -5.07 -16.08
N GLY A 91 -14.29 -5.39 -17.33
CA GLY A 91 -13.35 -5.94 -18.30
C GLY A 91 -12.12 -5.09 -18.63
N GLY A 92 -12.12 -3.81 -18.34
CA GLY A 92 -10.96 -2.93 -18.52
C GLY A 92 -10.11 -2.70 -17.29
N LEU A 93 -10.41 -3.36 -16.15
CA LEU A 93 -9.78 -3.11 -14.85
C LEU A 93 -9.08 -4.34 -14.25
N SER A 94 -8.69 -5.32 -15.08
CA SER A 94 -7.94 -6.48 -14.60
C SER A 94 -6.65 -6.02 -13.90
N PHE A 95 -6.39 -6.61 -12.73
CA PHE A 95 -5.23 -6.29 -11.90
C PHE A 95 -5.12 -4.82 -11.45
N TYR A 96 -6.22 -4.09 -11.41
CA TYR A 96 -6.24 -2.68 -11.01
C TYR A 96 -5.98 -2.46 -9.51
N ASN A 97 -5.58 -3.48 -8.78
CA ASN A 97 -5.29 -3.38 -7.34
C ASN A 97 -3.87 -2.83 -7.06
N PHE A 98 -2.87 -3.12 -7.91
CA PHE A 98 -1.48 -2.69 -7.68
C PHE A 98 -1.26 -1.17 -7.64
N PRO A 99 -2.00 -0.31 -8.37
CA PRO A 99 -1.74 1.14 -8.35
C PRO A 99 -1.90 1.78 -6.97
N TYR A 100 -2.69 1.19 -6.10
CA TYR A 100 -2.86 1.69 -4.72
C TYR A 100 -1.58 1.53 -3.90
N ALA A 101 -0.98 0.33 -3.92
CA ALA A 101 0.29 0.07 -3.23
C ALA A 101 1.42 0.90 -3.87
N PHE A 102 1.48 0.94 -5.20
CA PHE A 102 2.43 1.77 -5.92
C PHE A 102 2.34 3.25 -5.49
N GLY A 103 1.15 3.83 -5.51
CA GLY A 103 0.94 5.24 -5.17
C GLY A 103 1.32 5.56 -3.72
N LEU A 104 0.97 4.69 -2.76
CA LEU A 104 1.36 4.87 -1.37
C LEU A 104 2.89 4.82 -1.20
N LEU A 105 3.52 3.76 -1.71
CA LEU A 105 4.96 3.56 -1.56
C LEU A 105 5.74 4.65 -2.30
N PHE A 106 5.31 5.04 -3.49
CA PHE A 106 5.92 6.15 -4.23
C PHE A 106 5.87 7.47 -3.45
N ALA A 107 4.71 7.78 -2.86
CA ALA A 107 4.56 8.97 -2.02
C ALA A 107 5.43 8.92 -0.76
N LYS A 108 5.57 7.74 -0.11
CA LYS A 108 6.46 7.55 1.03
C LYS A 108 7.93 7.68 0.63
N GLY A 109 8.33 7.18 -0.55
CA GLY A 109 9.68 7.35 -1.10
C GLY A 109 10.02 8.80 -1.41
N ILE A 110 9.09 9.57 -2.00
CA ILE A 110 9.25 11.02 -2.17
C ILE A 110 9.35 11.73 -0.83
N TYR A 111 8.61 11.30 0.18
CA TYR A 111 8.73 11.86 1.52
C TYR A 111 10.10 11.55 2.15
N ALA A 112 10.64 10.34 1.97
CA ALA A 112 12.00 10.00 2.38
C ALA A 112 13.04 10.91 1.70
N TYR A 113 12.89 11.14 0.40
CA TYR A 113 13.72 12.09 -0.33
C TYR A 113 13.63 13.52 0.25
N PHE A 114 12.42 13.97 0.60
CA PHE A 114 12.23 15.26 1.25
C PHE A 114 12.91 15.32 2.63
N LYS A 115 12.85 14.25 3.42
CA LYS A 115 13.56 14.19 4.73
C LYS A 115 15.06 14.41 4.57
N ASP A 116 15.66 13.86 3.53
CA ASP A 116 17.10 13.97 3.29
C ASP A 116 17.51 15.35 2.78
N GLN A 117 16.74 15.92 1.87
CA GLN A 117 17.08 17.18 1.18
C GLN A 117 16.48 18.43 1.85
N GLY A 118 15.52 18.24 2.75
CA GLY A 118 14.82 19.33 3.41
C GLY A 118 14.08 20.25 2.43
N LYS A 119 14.03 21.53 2.75
CA LYS A 119 13.32 22.54 1.94
C LYS A 119 13.86 22.68 0.51
N ALA A 120 15.10 22.27 0.27
CA ALA A 120 15.70 22.31 -1.08
C ALA A 120 15.00 21.34 -2.06
N ALA A 121 14.34 20.29 -1.55
CA ALA A 121 13.56 19.34 -2.37
C ALA A 121 12.27 19.95 -2.92
N VAL A 122 11.69 20.96 -2.25
CA VAL A 122 10.33 21.46 -2.56
C VAL A 122 10.16 21.87 -4.02
N PRO A 123 11.06 22.65 -4.65
CA PRO A 123 10.90 23.02 -6.05
C PRO A 123 10.89 21.82 -7.01
N LYS A 124 11.73 20.80 -6.74
CA LYS A 124 11.77 19.58 -7.56
C LYS A 124 10.50 18.75 -7.37
N ILE A 125 10.01 18.61 -6.15
CA ILE A 125 8.74 17.91 -5.84
C ILE A 125 7.56 18.62 -6.51
N ASP A 126 7.50 19.96 -6.47
CA ASP A 126 6.46 20.73 -7.16
C ASP A 126 6.52 20.51 -8.68
N GLN A 127 7.72 20.47 -9.27
CA GLN A 127 7.91 20.15 -10.68
C GLN A 127 7.40 18.74 -10.99
N LEU A 128 7.73 17.73 -10.17
CA LEU A 128 7.23 16.36 -10.30
C LEU A 128 5.70 16.34 -10.32
N LEU A 129 5.05 16.97 -9.33
CA LEU A 129 3.60 17.02 -9.22
C LEU A 129 2.94 17.68 -10.46
N ARG A 130 3.54 18.76 -11.01
CA ARG A 130 3.06 19.42 -12.23
C ARG A 130 3.17 18.56 -13.48
N LYS A 131 4.05 17.56 -13.47
CA LYS A 131 4.29 16.64 -14.59
C LYS A 131 3.51 15.33 -14.47
N THR A 132 3.00 15.01 -13.27
CA THR A 132 2.14 13.84 -13.06
C THR A 132 0.95 13.83 -14.03
N GLY A 133 0.72 12.70 -14.70
CA GLY A 133 -0.32 12.54 -15.72
C GLY A 133 0.04 13.11 -17.10
N LYS A 134 1.27 13.63 -17.29
CA LYS A 134 1.77 14.15 -18.57
C LYS A 134 3.03 13.44 -19.05
N MET A 135 3.66 12.68 -18.18
CA MET A 135 4.87 11.91 -18.43
C MET A 135 4.69 10.51 -17.84
N ASP A 136 5.47 9.56 -18.30
CA ASP A 136 5.50 8.23 -17.73
C ASP A 136 6.11 8.23 -16.31
N VAL A 137 5.83 7.18 -15.53
CA VAL A 137 6.24 7.08 -14.13
C VAL A 137 7.76 7.21 -13.95
N GLU A 138 8.52 6.52 -14.82
CA GLU A 138 9.98 6.56 -14.79
C GLU A 138 10.52 7.96 -15.08
N GLU A 139 9.94 8.63 -16.06
CA GLU A 139 10.31 10.01 -16.40
C GLU A 139 9.98 11.00 -15.27
N VAL A 140 8.81 10.85 -14.65
CA VAL A 140 8.41 11.69 -13.51
C VAL A 140 9.33 11.46 -12.32
N ALA A 141 9.70 10.23 -12.02
CA ALA A 141 10.60 9.88 -10.91
C ALA A 141 12.02 10.41 -11.14
N SER A 142 12.50 10.39 -12.38
CA SER A 142 13.83 10.87 -12.76
C SER A 142 14.03 12.38 -12.49
N LEU A 143 12.95 13.16 -12.38
CA LEU A 143 13.03 14.59 -11.97
C LEU A 143 13.58 14.77 -10.54
N LEU A 144 13.52 13.72 -9.73
CA LEU A 144 14.10 13.65 -8.37
C LEU A 144 15.34 12.77 -8.29
N ASP A 145 15.91 12.38 -9.44
CA ASP A 145 17.02 11.43 -9.53
C ASP A 145 16.64 10.04 -8.93
N ILE A 146 15.34 9.67 -8.98
CA ILE A 146 14.80 8.41 -8.46
C ILE A 146 14.68 7.40 -9.61
N ASP A 147 15.26 6.22 -9.41
CA ASP A 147 15.05 5.03 -10.25
C ASP A 147 13.98 4.13 -9.59
N VAL A 148 12.80 4.06 -10.20
CA VAL A 148 11.70 3.22 -9.71
C VAL A 148 11.92 1.72 -9.95
N THR A 149 12.94 1.33 -10.70
CA THR A 149 13.35 -0.07 -10.87
C THR A 149 14.31 -0.53 -9.77
N ASP A 150 14.91 0.41 -9.03
CA ASP A 150 15.79 0.11 -7.91
C ASP A 150 14.98 -0.27 -6.65
N LYS A 151 15.24 -1.45 -6.14
CA LYS A 151 14.63 -1.95 -4.89
C LYS A 151 14.94 -1.06 -3.68
N ALA A 152 16.09 -0.38 -3.67
CA ALA A 152 16.49 0.49 -2.57
C ALA A 152 15.52 1.66 -2.39
N PHE A 153 14.96 2.22 -3.47
CA PHE A 153 13.92 3.23 -3.41
C PHE A 153 12.68 2.75 -2.66
N TRP A 154 12.20 1.55 -2.99
CA TRP A 154 11.03 0.96 -2.35
C TRP A 154 11.30 0.56 -0.91
N GLN A 155 12.51 0.09 -0.60
CA GLN A 155 12.90 -0.21 0.79
C GLN A 155 12.81 1.05 1.67
N ARG A 156 13.30 2.19 1.20
CA ARG A 156 13.18 3.47 1.92
C ARG A 156 11.72 3.88 2.16
N SER A 157 10.82 3.53 1.26
CA SER A 157 9.38 3.76 1.43
C SER A 157 8.81 2.91 2.58
N PHE A 158 9.24 1.66 2.70
CA PHE A 158 8.89 0.79 3.82
C PHE A 158 9.51 1.26 5.14
N ASP A 159 10.74 1.77 5.11
CA ASP A 159 11.40 2.30 6.31
C ASP A 159 10.61 3.46 6.91
N VAL A 160 10.04 4.35 6.09
CA VAL A 160 9.13 5.41 6.57
C VAL A 160 7.88 4.85 7.25
N ILE A 161 7.32 3.75 6.74
CA ILE A 161 6.15 3.10 7.37
C ILE A 161 6.57 2.43 8.67
N LYS A 162 7.73 1.79 8.69
CA LYS A 162 8.29 1.17 9.89
C LYS A 162 8.52 2.19 11.00
N GLU A 163 9.05 3.38 10.69
CA GLU A 163 9.20 4.47 11.67
C GLU A 163 7.85 4.83 12.31
N GLU A 164 6.76 4.88 11.54
CA GLU A 164 5.42 5.18 12.08
C GLU A 164 4.89 4.05 12.98
N ILE A 165 5.20 2.79 12.64
CA ILE A 165 4.85 1.62 13.46
C ILE A 165 5.64 1.62 14.75
N ASP A 166 6.96 1.83 14.70
CA ASP A 166 7.83 1.86 15.86
C ASP A 166 7.37 2.96 16.84
N GLU A 167 7.08 4.17 16.33
CA GLU A 167 6.56 5.29 17.13
C GLU A 167 5.18 4.98 17.75
N PHE A 168 4.30 4.27 17.03
CA PHE A 168 3.02 3.82 17.57
C PHE A 168 3.21 2.82 18.72
N LEU A 169 4.11 1.85 18.55
CA LEU A 169 4.40 0.84 19.56
C LEU A 169 4.99 1.46 20.82
N GLU A 170 5.96 2.37 20.67
CA GLU A 170 6.54 3.09 21.81
C GLU A 170 5.48 3.85 22.65
N LEU A 171 4.49 4.47 21.99
CA LEU A 171 3.42 5.18 22.67
C LEU A 171 2.38 4.26 23.34
N THR A 172 2.38 2.98 23.01
CA THR A 172 1.42 1.99 23.55
C THR A 172 2.04 0.99 24.53
N GLU A 173 3.37 0.98 24.71
CA GLU A 173 4.06 0.04 25.61
C GLU A 173 3.61 0.16 27.08
N ASP A 174 3.19 1.34 27.52
CA ASP A 174 2.79 1.63 28.90
C ASP A 174 1.26 1.69 29.10
N MET A 175 0.45 1.29 28.06
CA MET A 175 -1.02 1.26 28.13
C MET A 175 -1.57 -0.14 28.46
#